data_4fdd15c2c706b2eb2fbf79f48ab8c2d0
#
_entry.id   4fdd15c2c706b2eb2fbf79f48ab8c2d0
#
_cell.length_a   1.000
_cell.length_b   1.000
_cell.length_c   1.000
_cell.angle_alpha   90.00
_cell.angle_beta   90.00
_cell.angle_gamma   90.00
#
_symmetry.space_group_name_H-M   'P 1'
#
loop_
_entity.id
_entity.type
_entity.pdbx_description
1 polymer ?
#
loop_
_entity_poly.entity_id
_entity_poly.type
_entity_poly.pdbx_seq_one_letter_code
_entity_poly.pdbx_strand_id
1 'polypeptide(L)'
;REQKFPDGQIVGQSVSLGHILRENRSFEVPADKWETRKVAIIGGGIAGLSAAWKLKKENFSDFVLLELEKEVGGTSASGHGDPVGYPWAAHYLPVPFQENTELVSLLEEMSLLEGRGPEGEILAKEQFLCREPEERVYYKGRWYEGLYLQVGASEDDKRQFAEFQKIIDDWVNWRDASGKRAFVVPLANCSTDAKVTSLDTISFGDWLRQKGFTSERLFWYCDYATRDDYGLNADQASAWVGLFYFCSRVRKSGVESQPFITCPEGNGQFVHHFLDKVKDNVRRSHIVVSVVPTEKGVDVICLDGGDIRGFHCEKTIYASPMFTAPYVIRGFRDETPFAAAEFQHNAWFV
;
A
#
# COMPACT_ATOMS: atom_id res chain seq x y z
N ARG A 1 33.41 -22.72 13.63
CA ARG A 1 32.29 -23.29 12.80
C ARG A 1 31.93 -22.18 11.81
N GLU A 2 32.17 -22.40 10.53
CA GLU A 2 31.64 -21.52 9.48
C GLU A 2 30.11 -21.55 9.61
N GLN A 3 29.54 -20.36 9.81
CA GLN A 3 28.11 -20.19 9.85
C GLN A 3 27.60 -20.31 8.41
N LYS A 4 27.07 -21.47 8.03
CA LYS A 4 26.41 -21.65 6.75
C LYS A 4 25.10 -20.86 6.81
N PHE A 5 25.02 -19.78 6.04
CA PHE A 5 23.74 -19.13 5.78
C PHE A 5 22.86 -20.05 4.93
N PRO A 6 21.54 -20.04 5.15
CA PRO A 6 20.64 -20.78 4.28
C PRO A 6 20.74 -20.25 2.84
N ASP A 7 20.60 -21.14 1.88
CA ASP A 7 20.49 -20.75 0.49
C ASP A 7 19.22 -19.93 0.30
N GLY A 8 19.32 -18.89 -0.53
CA GLY A 8 18.20 -18.00 -0.82
C GLY A 8 18.28 -17.48 -2.24
N GLN A 9 17.14 -17.00 -2.74
CA GLN A 9 17.06 -16.38 -4.05
C GLN A 9 16.06 -15.21 -4.01
N ILE A 10 16.28 -14.23 -4.87
CA ILE A 10 15.31 -13.17 -5.12
C ILE A 10 14.34 -13.69 -6.18
N VAL A 11 13.03 -13.68 -5.87
CA VAL A 11 11.99 -14.20 -6.76
C VAL A 11 10.95 -13.13 -7.07
N GLY A 12 10.21 -13.32 -8.17
CA GLY A 12 9.03 -12.53 -8.51
C GLY A 12 9.32 -11.19 -9.18
N GLN A 13 10.57 -10.74 -9.27
CA GLN A 13 10.92 -9.46 -9.89
C GLN A 13 11.98 -9.63 -10.98
N SER A 14 11.69 -9.10 -12.17
CA SER A 14 12.60 -9.12 -13.30
C SER A 14 13.39 -7.82 -13.38
N VAL A 15 14.53 -7.75 -12.68
CA VAL A 15 15.41 -6.57 -12.63
C VAL A 15 15.83 -6.13 -14.04
N SER A 16 16.21 -7.07 -14.90
CA SER A 16 16.63 -6.79 -16.28
C SER A 16 15.51 -6.16 -17.13
N LEU A 17 14.27 -6.60 -16.95
CA LEU A 17 13.11 -6.04 -17.65
C LEU A 17 12.78 -4.63 -17.14
N GLY A 18 12.79 -4.44 -15.82
CA GLY A 18 12.55 -3.13 -15.22
C GLY A 18 13.61 -2.09 -15.61
N HIS A 19 14.86 -2.50 -15.80
CA HIS A 19 15.95 -1.60 -16.23
C HIS A 19 15.83 -1.11 -17.68
N ILE A 20 15.09 -1.79 -18.55
CA ILE A 20 14.82 -1.32 -19.93
C ILE A 20 14.24 0.11 -19.92
N LEU A 21 13.43 0.45 -18.92
CA LEU A 21 12.83 1.78 -18.77
C LEU A 21 13.87 2.90 -18.59
N ARG A 22 15.07 2.59 -18.11
CA ARG A 22 16.16 3.56 -17.87
C ARG A 22 17.07 3.76 -19.07
N GLU A 23 16.97 2.90 -20.09
CA GLU A 23 17.87 2.90 -21.22
C GLU A 23 17.54 3.99 -22.28
N ASN A 24 16.48 4.77 -22.06
CA ASN A 24 16.06 5.89 -22.90
C ASN A 24 15.94 5.54 -24.42
N ARG A 25 15.49 4.31 -24.71
CA ARG A 25 15.30 3.81 -26.06
C ARG A 25 14.05 4.42 -26.69
N SER A 26 14.15 4.70 -27.99
CA SER A 26 12.99 5.00 -28.82
C SER A 26 12.41 3.70 -29.38
N PHE A 27 11.08 3.56 -29.30
CA PHE A 27 10.36 2.40 -29.81
C PHE A 27 9.36 2.85 -30.89
N GLU A 28 9.47 2.27 -32.06
CA GLU A 28 8.54 2.49 -33.19
C GLU A 28 7.63 1.27 -33.30
N VAL A 29 6.33 1.50 -33.21
CA VAL A 29 5.32 0.45 -33.34
C VAL A 29 4.97 0.26 -34.82
N PRO A 30 5.12 -0.97 -35.36
CA PRO A 30 4.65 -1.26 -36.72
C PRO A 30 3.15 -0.98 -36.88
N ALA A 31 2.73 -0.51 -38.06
CA ALA A 31 1.35 -0.07 -38.27
C ALA A 31 0.30 -1.16 -38.01
N ASP A 32 0.65 -2.42 -38.23
CA ASP A 32 -0.19 -3.60 -37.97
C ASP A 32 -0.19 -4.09 -36.52
N LYS A 33 0.58 -3.46 -35.61
CA LYS A 33 0.74 -3.82 -34.22
C LYS A 33 0.02 -2.86 -33.24
N TRP A 34 -0.83 -2.00 -33.75
CA TRP A 34 -1.66 -1.11 -32.98
C TRP A 34 -3.03 -1.73 -32.70
N GLU A 35 -3.46 -1.64 -31.44
CA GLU A 35 -4.82 -1.99 -31.00
C GLU A 35 -5.51 -0.75 -30.42
N THR A 36 -6.84 -0.69 -30.53
CA THR A 36 -7.62 0.36 -29.89
C THR A 36 -8.32 -0.20 -28.66
N ARG A 37 -8.24 0.53 -27.54
CA ARG A 37 -8.98 0.28 -26.31
C ARG A 37 -9.43 1.61 -25.71
N LYS A 38 -10.54 1.60 -24.98
CA LYS A 38 -10.94 2.81 -24.26
C LYS A 38 -10.02 3.12 -23.11
N VAL A 39 -9.60 2.11 -22.34
CA VAL A 39 -8.73 2.29 -21.18
C VAL A 39 -7.56 1.32 -21.20
N ALA A 40 -6.35 1.83 -20.97
CA ALA A 40 -5.21 1.01 -20.59
C ALA A 40 -4.92 1.15 -19.10
N ILE A 41 -4.75 0.03 -18.38
CA ILE A 41 -4.30 -0.02 -17.00
C ILE A 41 -2.87 -0.52 -17.00
N ILE A 42 -1.94 0.23 -16.41
CA ILE A 42 -0.51 -0.08 -16.41
C ILE A 42 -0.09 -0.53 -15.02
N GLY A 43 0.28 -1.81 -14.90
CA GLY A 43 0.64 -2.47 -13.65
C GLY A 43 -0.47 -3.38 -13.14
N GLY A 44 -0.14 -4.66 -12.94
CA GLY A 44 -1.04 -5.72 -12.45
C GLY A 44 -0.90 -6.00 -10.95
N GLY A 45 -0.41 -5.03 -10.18
CA GLY A 45 -0.49 -5.05 -8.72
C GLY A 45 -1.92 -4.84 -8.23
N ILE A 46 -2.11 -4.80 -6.89
CA ILE A 46 -3.43 -4.67 -6.29
C ILE A 46 -4.17 -3.41 -6.77
N ALA A 47 -3.47 -2.32 -7.01
CA ALA A 47 -4.06 -1.07 -7.50
C ALA A 47 -4.65 -1.23 -8.91
N GLY A 48 -3.91 -1.83 -9.85
CA GLY A 48 -4.39 -2.07 -11.21
C GLY A 48 -5.49 -3.12 -11.28
N LEU A 49 -5.34 -4.20 -10.53
CA LEU A 49 -6.36 -5.26 -10.45
C LEU A 49 -7.67 -4.76 -9.86
N SER A 50 -7.62 -3.96 -8.79
CA SER A 50 -8.83 -3.36 -8.19
C SER A 50 -9.50 -2.35 -9.12
N ALA A 51 -8.72 -1.56 -9.87
CA ALA A 51 -9.26 -0.67 -10.89
C ALA A 51 -9.97 -1.47 -12.02
N ALA A 52 -9.35 -2.54 -12.49
CA ALA A 52 -9.94 -3.44 -13.49
C ALA A 52 -11.23 -4.11 -12.98
N TRP A 53 -11.21 -4.61 -11.74
CA TRP A 53 -12.38 -5.18 -11.08
C TRP A 53 -13.52 -4.15 -10.97
N LYS A 54 -13.21 -2.92 -10.56
CA LYS A 54 -14.22 -1.86 -10.46
C LYS A 54 -14.81 -1.53 -11.82
N LEU A 55 -14.04 -1.44 -12.89
CA LEU A 55 -14.55 -1.25 -14.25
C LEU A 55 -15.50 -2.37 -14.65
N LYS A 56 -15.13 -3.64 -14.41
CA LYS A 56 -16.01 -4.78 -14.68
C LYS A 56 -17.32 -4.72 -13.88
N LYS A 57 -17.24 -4.35 -12.61
CA LYS A 57 -18.42 -4.20 -11.74
C LYS A 57 -19.39 -3.14 -12.25
N GLU A 58 -18.89 -2.10 -12.91
CA GLU A 58 -19.67 -1.05 -13.58
C GLU A 58 -20.03 -1.42 -15.04
N ASN A 59 -19.91 -2.70 -15.43
CA ASN A 59 -20.19 -3.21 -16.78
C ASN A 59 -19.33 -2.59 -17.89
N PHE A 60 -18.15 -2.08 -17.55
CA PHE A 60 -17.20 -1.56 -18.52
C PHE A 60 -16.14 -2.62 -18.82
N SER A 61 -16.06 -3.07 -20.09
CA SER A 61 -15.19 -4.19 -20.49
C SER A 61 -14.14 -3.82 -21.55
N ASP A 62 -14.21 -2.61 -22.13
CA ASP A 62 -13.26 -2.18 -23.16
C ASP A 62 -12.01 -1.57 -22.53
N PHE A 63 -11.24 -2.42 -21.86
CA PHE A 63 -9.95 -2.08 -21.30
C PHE A 63 -8.95 -3.21 -21.47
N VAL A 64 -7.65 -2.88 -21.34
CA VAL A 64 -6.55 -3.82 -21.21
C VAL A 64 -5.74 -3.48 -19.96
N LEU A 65 -5.33 -4.50 -19.21
CA LEU A 65 -4.36 -4.38 -18.12
C LEU A 65 -3.05 -4.99 -18.55
N LEU A 66 -1.98 -4.21 -18.48
CA LEU A 66 -0.63 -4.60 -18.90
C LEU A 66 0.25 -4.79 -17.69
N GLU A 67 0.81 -6.00 -17.51
CA GLU A 67 1.71 -6.36 -16.43
C GLU A 67 3.08 -6.75 -16.96
N LEU A 68 4.12 -6.19 -16.37
CA LEU A 68 5.52 -6.45 -16.72
C LEU A 68 5.91 -7.90 -16.45
N GLU A 69 5.51 -8.43 -15.30
CA GLU A 69 5.90 -9.76 -14.85
C GLU A 69 5.04 -10.87 -15.46
N LYS A 70 5.50 -12.11 -15.32
CA LYS A 70 4.75 -13.30 -15.72
C LYS A 70 3.52 -13.55 -14.86
N GLU A 71 3.53 -13.05 -13.62
CA GLU A 71 2.43 -13.15 -12.68
C GLU A 71 2.01 -11.77 -12.20
N VAL A 72 0.72 -11.61 -11.93
CA VAL A 72 0.15 -10.40 -11.36
C VAL A 72 0.24 -10.42 -9.83
N GLY A 73 0.00 -9.28 -9.19
CA GLY A 73 -0.11 -9.17 -7.74
C GLY A 73 0.84 -8.17 -7.10
N GLY A 74 2.00 -7.92 -7.72
CA GLY A 74 3.01 -7.00 -7.17
C GLY A 74 3.41 -7.42 -5.75
N THR A 75 3.39 -6.50 -4.79
CA THR A 75 3.71 -6.78 -3.37
C THR A 75 2.67 -7.66 -2.66
N SER A 76 1.49 -7.85 -3.26
CA SER A 76 0.44 -8.74 -2.74
C SER A 76 0.49 -10.15 -3.37
N ALA A 77 1.49 -10.45 -4.17
CA ALA A 77 1.67 -11.79 -4.70
C ALA A 77 2.00 -12.78 -3.58
N SER A 78 1.60 -14.03 -3.76
CA SER A 78 1.89 -15.15 -2.86
C SER A 78 2.76 -16.21 -3.53
N GLY A 79 3.46 -16.97 -2.72
CA GLY A 79 4.15 -18.18 -3.12
C GLY A 79 3.34 -19.43 -2.80
N HIS A 80 3.75 -20.54 -3.39
CA HIS A 80 3.15 -21.85 -3.14
C HIS A 80 4.12 -22.71 -2.36
N GLY A 81 3.65 -23.26 -1.24
CA GLY A 81 4.35 -24.21 -0.40
C GLY A 81 3.53 -25.51 -0.26
N ASP A 82 4.11 -26.54 0.31
CA ASP A 82 3.43 -27.75 0.71
C ASP A 82 3.43 -27.78 2.26
N PRO A 83 2.26 -27.81 2.93
CA PRO A 83 0.89 -27.97 2.39
C PRO A 83 0.13 -26.70 2.04
N VAL A 84 0.64 -25.50 2.32
CA VAL A 84 -0.10 -24.22 2.15
C VAL A 84 0.72 -23.17 1.40
N GLY A 85 0.03 -22.24 0.76
CA GLY A 85 0.61 -21.01 0.24
C GLY A 85 1.13 -20.08 1.35
N TYR A 86 1.92 -19.09 0.97
CA TYR A 86 2.48 -18.10 1.88
C TYR A 86 2.59 -16.74 1.19
N PRO A 87 2.49 -15.62 1.93
CA PRO A 87 2.70 -14.30 1.36
C PRO A 87 4.19 -14.05 1.08
N TRP A 88 4.48 -13.36 -0.03
CA TRP A 88 5.82 -12.82 -0.25
C TRP A 88 6.07 -11.55 0.56
N ALA A 89 5.06 -10.67 0.68
CA ALA A 89 5.17 -9.44 1.44
C ALA A 89 3.84 -9.10 2.13
N ALA A 90 2.90 -8.45 1.45
CA ALA A 90 1.64 -8.02 2.04
C ALA A 90 0.78 -9.20 2.50
N HIS A 91 0.48 -9.27 3.80
CA HIS A 91 -0.12 -10.47 4.40
C HIS A 91 -1.34 -10.21 5.27
N TYR A 92 -1.71 -8.96 5.53
CA TYR A 92 -2.90 -8.61 6.31
C TYR A 92 -3.62 -7.38 5.76
N LEU A 93 -4.85 -7.21 6.21
CA LEU A 93 -5.68 -6.05 5.95
C LEU A 93 -6.45 -5.70 7.22
N PRO A 94 -6.37 -4.47 7.77
CA PRO A 94 -7.23 -4.07 8.88
C PRO A 94 -8.70 -4.16 8.48
N VAL A 95 -9.56 -4.66 9.38
CA VAL A 95 -11.01 -4.64 9.16
C VAL A 95 -11.44 -3.19 8.91
N PRO A 96 -12.08 -2.88 7.77
CA PRO A 96 -12.38 -1.50 7.40
C PRO A 96 -13.43 -0.87 8.33
N PHE A 97 -13.41 0.45 8.43
CA PHE A 97 -14.55 1.19 8.95
C PHE A 97 -15.72 1.15 7.95
N GLN A 98 -16.92 1.32 8.45
CA GLN A 98 -18.16 1.28 7.64
C GLN A 98 -18.18 2.33 6.51
N GLU A 99 -17.44 3.43 6.66
CA GLU A 99 -17.33 4.51 5.68
C GLU A 99 -16.50 4.12 4.46
N ASN A 100 -15.70 3.05 4.54
CA ASN A 100 -14.93 2.52 3.42
C ASN A 100 -15.80 1.53 2.61
N THR A 101 -16.85 2.06 1.99
CA THR A 101 -17.91 1.28 1.35
C THR A 101 -17.43 0.34 0.23
N GLU A 102 -16.42 0.77 -0.55
CA GLU A 102 -15.88 -0.04 -1.64
C GLU A 102 -15.13 -1.27 -1.10
N LEU A 103 -14.32 -1.08 -0.05
CA LEU A 103 -13.62 -2.21 0.56
C LEU A 103 -14.58 -3.14 1.28
N VAL A 104 -15.58 -2.60 2.00
CA VAL A 104 -16.63 -3.41 2.63
C VAL A 104 -17.34 -4.25 1.58
N SER A 105 -17.75 -3.65 0.46
CA SER A 105 -18.41 -4.37 -0.64
C SER A 105 -17.53 -5.47 -1.25
N LEU A 106 -16.22 -5.25 -1.35
CA LEU A 106 -15.28 -6.28 -1.81
C LEU A 106 -15.21 -7.44 -0.82
N LEU A 107 -15.08 -7.16 0.48
CA LEU A 107 -14.98 -8.18 1.51
C LEU A 107 -16.29 -8.99 1.66
N GLU A 108 -17.45 -8.36 1.44
CA GLU A 108 -18.75 -9.03 1.35
C GLU A 108 -18.78 -9.98 0.13
N GLU A 109 -18.36 -9.51 -1.05
CA GLU A 109 -18.27 -10.32 -2.27
C GLU A 109 -17.34 -11.53 -2.09
N MET A 110 -16.22 -11.36 -1.37
CA MET A 110 -15.29 -12.43 -1.02
C MET A 110 -15.78 -13.32 0.12
N SER A 111 -16.93 -13.03 0.72
CA SER A 111 -17.49 -13.75 1.88
C SER A 111 -16.57 -13.77 3.12
N LEU A 112 -15.79 -12.72 3.31
CA LEU A 112 -14.88 -12.57 4.46
C LEU A 112 -15.57 -11.96 5.68
N LEU A 113 -16.74 -11.32 5.49
CA LEU A 113 -17.48 -10.67 6.58
C LEU A 113 -18.54 -11.58 7.17
N GLU A 114 -18.77 -11.44 8.48
CA GLU A 114 -19.88 -12.06 9.20
C GLU A 114 -21.12 -11.16 9.23
N GLY A 115 -20.91 -9.83 9.27
CA GLY A 115 -21.99 -8.85 9.30
C GLY A 115 -21.58 -7.52 9.91
N ARG A 116 -22.50 -6.92 10.65
CA ARG A 116 -22.32 -5.65 11.36
C ARG A 116 -22.66 -5.81 12.84
N GLY A 117 -21.85 -5.23 13.70
CA GLY A 117 -22.09 -5.19 15.12
C GLY A 117 -23.13 -4.14 15.53
N PRO A 118 -23.41 -4.01 16.83
CA PRO A 118 -24.47 -3.14 17.36
C PRO A 118 -24.28 -1.64 17.08
N GLU A 119 -23.01 -1.19 16.93
CA GLU A 119 -22.67 0.21 16.62
C GLU A 119 -22.41 0.41 15.11
N GLY A 120 -22.77 -0.58 14.26
CA GLY A 120 -22.57 -0.55 12.82
C GLY A 120 -21.13 -0.93 12.40
N GLU A 121 -20.28 -1.36 13.33
CA GLU A 121 -18.94 -1.82 13.03
C GLU A 121 -18.95 -3.05 12.13
N ILE A 122 -17.96 -3.13 11.25
CA ILE A 122 -17.79 -4.28 10.37
C ILE A 122 -17.20 -5.45 11.16
N LEU A 123 -17.83 -6.61 11.06
CA LEU A 123 -17.38 -7.85 11.68
C LEU A 123 -16.86 -8.80 10.60
N ALA A 124 -15.58 -9.14 10.66
CA ALA A 124 -15.00 -10.18 9.83
C ALA A 124 -15.19 -11.55 10.49
N LYS A 125 -15.29 -12.60 9.66
CA LYS A 125 -15.40 -13.97 10.15
C LYS A 125 -14.15 -14.36 10.96
N GLU A 126 -14.36 -14.97 12.10
CA GLU A 126 -13.32 -15.34 13.07
C GLU A 126 -12.16 -16.13 12.46
N GLN A 127 -12.42 -16.99 11.50
CA GLN A 127 -11.40 -17.82 10.85
C GLN A 127 -10.39 -17.04 10.02
N PHE A 128 -10.68 -15.77 9.69
CA PHE A 128 -9.81 -14.88 8.94
C PHE A 128 -9.15 -13.82 9.82
N LEU A 129 -9.43 -13.79 11.12
CA LEU A 129 -8.85 -12.83 12.02
C LEU A 129 -7.51 -13.32 12.56
N CYS A 130 -6.51 -12.43 12.58
CA CYS A 130 -5.30 -12.66 13.33
C CYS A 130 -5.60 -12.56 14.83
N ARG A 131 -5.18 -13.56 15.58
CA ARG A 131 -5.37 -13.62 17.03
C ARG A 131 -4.18 -13.02 17.74
N GLU A 132 -4.45 -12.41 18.89
CA GLU A 132 -3.41 -11.91 19.76
C GLU A 132 -2.53 -13.04 20.34
N PRO A 133 -1.26 -12.72 20.63
CA PRO A 133 -0.60 -11.45 20.37
C PRO A 133 -0.19 -11.33 18.89
N GLU A 134 -0.65 -10.28 18.26
CA GLU A 134 -0.35 -9.99 16.85
C GLU A 134 1.12 -9.66 16.64
N GLU A 135 1.72 -8.96 17.59
CA GLU A 135 3.07 -8.42 17.55
C GLU A 135 3.88 -8.81 18.78
N ARG A 136 5.16 -9.06 18.58
CA ARG A 136 6.09 -9.41 19.69
C ARG A 136 7.47 -8.81 19.46
N VAL A 137 8.11 -8.41 20.53
CA VAL A 137 9.52 -7.98 20.55
C VAL A 137 10.38 -9.03 21.21
N TYR A 138 11.42 -9.49 20.50
CA TYR A 138 12.46 -10.32 21.10
C TYR A 138 13.55 -9.44 21.67
N TYR A 139 13.74 -9.48 23.01
CA TYR A 139 14.73 -8.68 23.70
C TYR A 139 15.43 -9.48 24.80
N LYS A 140 16.76 -9.46 24.81
CA LYS A 140 17.61 -10.13 25.80
C LYS A 140 17.21 -11.60 26.07
N GLY A 141 16.98 -12.37 25.00
CA GLY A 141 16.71 -13.81 25.09
C GLY A 141 15.25 -14.18 25.39
N ARG A 142 14.31 -13.24 25.39
CA ARG A 142 12.89 -13.46 25.68
C ARG A 142 11.99 -12.73 24.70
N TRP A 143 10.80 -13.28 24.45
CA TRP A 143 9.72 -12.65 23.73
C TRP A 143 8.82 -11.85 24.68
N TYR A 144 8.41 -10.67 24.24
CA TYR A 144 7.45 -9.79 24.92
C TYR A 144 6.34 -9.42 23.96
N GLU A 145 5.11 -9.36 24.48
CA GLU A 145 3.94 -8.96 23.71
C GLU A 145 3.95 -7.45 23.40
N GLY A 146 3.42 -7.10 22.24
CA GLY A 146 3.38 -5.73 21.74
C GLY A 146 4.73 -5.19 21.24
N LEU A 147 4.67 -4.07 20.54
CA LEU A 147 5.86 -3.40 20.01
C LEU A 147 6.53 -2.46 21.02
N TYR A 148 5.77 -1.90 21.95
CA TYR A 148 6.35 -1.05 23.00
C TYR A 148 6.87 -1.88 24.16
N LEU A 149 8.20 -1.96 24.28
CA LEU A 149 8.84 -2.77 25.30
C LEU A 149 8.73 -2.12 26.70
N GLN A 150 7.83 -2.67 27.54
CA GLN A 150 7.61 -2.21 28.92
C GLN A 150 8.73 -2.64 29.89
N VAL A 151 9.39 -3.76 29.62
CA VAL A 151 10.40 -4.34 30.52
C VAL A 151 11.62 -3.42 30.65
N GLY A 152 11.92 -3.04 31.90
CA GLY A 152 13.02 -2.13 32.21
C GLY A 152 12.75 -0.66 31.83
N ALA A 153 11.50 -0.31 31.53
CA ALA A 153 11.09 1.09 31.37
C ALA A 153 11.16 1.83 32.71
N SER A 154 11.73 3.04 32.70
CA SER A 154 11.70 3.95 33.84
C SER A 154 10.30 4.50 34.06
N GLU A 155 10.05 5.11 35.22
CA GLU A 155 8.75 5.78 35.46
C GLU A 155 8.54 6.96 34.50
N ASP A 156 9.62 7.61 34.06
CA ASP A 156 9.55 8.66 33.04
C ASP A 156 9.19 8.11 31.67
N ASP A 157 9.76 6.97 31.24
CA ASP A 157 9.35 6.29 29.99
C ASP A 157 7.86 5.96 30.00
N LYS A 158 7.34 5.41 31.11
CA LYS A 158 5.92 5.07 31.26
C LYS A 158 5.03 6.31 31.20
N ARG A 159 5.45 7.39 31.87
CA ARG A 159 4.73 8.67 31.85
C ARG A 159 4.66 9.24 30.44
N GLN A 160 5.79 9.30 29.73
CA GLN A 160 5.84 9.83 28.37
C GLN A 160 5.02 8.97 27.40
N PHE A 161 5.05 7.65 27.54
CA PHE A 161 4.19 6.76 26.77
C PHE A 161 2.71 7.02 27.02
N ALA A 162 2.30 7.18 28.28
CA ALA A 162 0.90 7.50 28.62
C ALA A 162 0.48 8.87 28.06
N GLU A 163 1.36 9.87 28.10
CA GLU A 163 1.12 11.18 27.48
C GLU A 163 0.98 11.08 25.96
N PHE A 164 1.83 10.28 25.32
CA PHE A 164 1.72 10.02 23.88
C PHE A 164 0.39 9.35 23.53
N GLN A 165 -0.01 8.29 24.26
CA GLN A 165 -1.31 7.63 24.06
C GLN A 165 -2.48 8.61 24.19
N LYS A 166 -2.44 9.52 25.18
CA LYS A 166 -3.46 10.56 25.32
C LYS A 166 -3.54 11.48 24.09
N ILE A 167 -2.39 11.85 23.52
CA ILE A 167 -2.37 12.65 22.29
C ILE A 167 -2.99 11.87 21.12
N ILE A 168 -2.70 10.57 21.01
CA ILE A 168 -3.32 9.70 20.01
C ILE A 168 -4.84 9.65 20.20
N ASP A 169 -5.31 9.46 21.42
CA ASP A 169 -6.74 9.47 21.76
C ASP A 169 -7.42 10.80 21.38
N ASP A 170 -6.76 11.92 21.68
CA ASP A 170 -7.25 13.25 21.30
C ASP A 170 -7.40 13.38 19.79
N TRP A 171 -6.44 12.88 18.99
CA TRP A 171 -6.52 12.89 17.54
C TRP A 171 -7.55 11.90 16.98
N VAL A 172 -7.70 10.72 17.57
CA VAL A 172 -8.73 9.73 17.19
C VAL A 172 -10.14 10.32 17.34
N ASN A 173 -10.35 11.10 18.41
CA ASN A 173 -11.64 11.74 18.69
C ASN A 173 -11.84 13.08 17.97
N TRP A 174 -10.77 13.67 17.45
CA TRP A 174 -10.84 14.97 16.79
C TRP A 174 -11.71 14.93 15.52
N ARG A 175 -12.48 16.00 15.31
CA ARG A 175 -13.29 16.21 14.11
C ARG A 175 -13.17 17.66 13.68
N ASP A 176 -13.17 17.89 12.36
CA ASP A 176 -13.29 19.24 11.81
C ASP A 176 -14.73 19.75 11.86
N ALA A 177 -14.93 20.98 11.39
CA ALA A 177 -16.24 21.61 11.37
C ALA A 177 -17.28 20.86 10.51
N SER A 178 -16.85 20.00 9.60
CA SER A 178 -17.71 19.16 8.76
C SER A 178 -17.92 17.75 9.35
N GLY A 179 -17.32 17.46 10.50
CA GLY A 179 -17.40 16.15 11.17
C GLY A 179 -16.38 15.13 10.68
N LYS A 180 -15.45 15.49 9.77
CA LYS A 180 -14.43 14.57 9.26
C LYS A 180 -13.36 14.30 10.32
N ARG A 181 -12.86 13.07 10.33
CA ARG A 181 -11.73 12.64 11.15
C ARG A 181 -10.42 13.28 10.66
N ALA A 182 -9.47 13.49 11.56
CA ALA A 182 -8.13 13.89 11.17
C ALA A 182 -7.46 12.81 10.29
N PHE A 183 -7.53 11.56 10.74
CA PHE A 183 -6.87 10.41 10.12
C PHE A 183 -7.84 9.24 9.97
N VAL A 184 -7.97 8.72 8.76
CA VAL A 184 -8.83 7.57 8.44
C VAL A 184 -8.43 6.98 7.08
N VAL A 185 -8.69 5.68 6.90
CA VAL A 185 -8.55 4.99 5.59
C VAL A 185 -9.93 4.90 4.94
N PRO A 186 -10.09 5.28 3.65
CA PRO A 186 -9.08 5.82 2.73
C PRO A 186 -8.71 7.29 3.01
N LEU A 187 -7.53 7.70 2.56
CA LEU A 187 -6.99 9.07 2.73
C LEU A 187 -7.94 10.18 2.29
N ALA A 188 -8.73 9.94 1.25
CA ALA A 188 -9.71 10.92 0.73
C ALA A 188 -10.78 11.33 1.76
N ASN A 189 -10.97 10.54 2.82
CA ASN A 189 -11.90 10.82 3.90
C ASN A 189 -11.27 11.58 5.07
N CYS A 190 -9.95 11.80 5.06
CA CYS A 190 -9.27 12.62 6.06
C CYS A 190 -9.69 14.09 5.95
N SER A 191 -9.63 14.79 7.08
CA SER A 191 -9.86 16.23 7.11
C SER A 191 -8.73 16.97 6.40
N THR A 192 -9.10 18.03 5.69
CA THR A 192 -8.19 19.01 5.07
C THR A 192 -8.01 20.27 5.90
N ASP A 193 -8.46 20.27 7.16
CA ASP A 193 -8.28 21.39 8.09
C ASP A 193 -6.77 21.71 8.25
N ALA A 194 -6.46 23.01 8.33
CA ALA A 194 -5.09 23.48 8.46
C ALA A 194 -4.36 22.92 9.69
N LYS A 195 -5.08 22.65 10.79
CA LYS A 195 -4.51 22.00 11.99
C LYS A 195 -3.98 20.59 11.69
N VAL A 196 -4.64 19.87 10.78
CA VAL A 196 -4.25 18.51 10.37
C VAL A 196 -3.16 18.57 9.30
N THR A 197 -3.38 19.34 8.24
CA THR A 197 -2.45 19.39 7.09
C THR A 197 -1.12 20.05 7.42
N SER A 198 -1.06 21.00 8.38
CA SER A 198 0.20 21.58 8.84
C SER A 198 1.16 20.56 9.49
N LEU A 199 0.67 19.42 9.95
CA LEU A 199 1.50 18.34 10.47
C LEU A 199 2.42 17.74 9.40
N ASP A 200 2.10 17.91 8.13
CA ASP A 200 2.93 17.44 7.01
C ASP A 200 4.17 18.34 6.74
N THR A 201 4.25 19.49 7.40
CA THR A 201 5.38 20.43 7.25
C THR A 201 6.51 20.23 8.25
N ILE A 202 6.39 19.31 9.18
CA ILE A 202 7.37 19.00 10.21
C ILE A 202 7.62 17.50 10.27
N SER A 203 8.86 17.09 10.56
CA SER A 203 9.16 15.67 10.77
C SER A 203 8.48 15.13 12.03
N PHE A 204 8.19 13.83 12.05
CA PHE A 204 7.60 13.20 13.23
C PHE A 204 8.54 13.25 14.44
N GLY A 205 9.83 13.07 14.21
CA GLY A 205 10.85 13.20 15.25
C GLY A 205 10.90 14.60 15.86
N ASP A 206 10.87 15.67 15.04
CA ASP A 206 10.85 17.04 15.54
C ASP A 206 9.54 17.37 16.24
N TRP A 207 8.41 16.85 15.73
CA TRP A 207 7.13 17.00 16.40
C TRP A 207 7.14 16.37 17.81
N LEU A 208 7.71 15.15 17.97
CA LEU A 208 7.89 14.52 19.29
C LEU A 208 8.74 15.39 20.22
N ARG A 209 9.85 15.93 19.72
CA ARG A 209 10.74 16.84 20.51
C ARG A 209 10.01 18.12 20.91
N GLN A 210 9.21 18.72 20.00
CA GLN A 210 8.40 19.91 20.32
C GLN A 210 7.31 19.62 21.37
N LYS A 211 6.82 18.37 21.47
CA LYS A 211 5.91 17.92 22.55
C LYS A 211 6.64 17.67 23.88
N GLY A 212 7.96 17.77 23.91
CA GLY A 212 8.77 17.59 25.10
C GLY A 212 9.12 16.13 25.41
N PHE A 213 8.93 15.22 24.45
CA PHE A 213 9.32 13.82 24.61
C PHE A 213 10.84 13.66 24.49
N THR A 214 11.41 12.81 25.38
CA THR A 214 12.84 12.50 25.47
C THR A 214 13.12 11.00 25.65
N SER A 215 12.09 10.18 25.89
CA SER A 215 12.22 8.74 26.07
C SER A 215 12.73 8.07 24.78
N GLU A 216 13.93 7.48 24.85
CA GLU A 216 14.50 6.72 23.72
C GLU A 216 13.59 5.56 23.28
N ARG A 217 12.86 4.96 24.23
CA ARG A 217 11.90 3.88 23.93
C ARG A 217 10.72 4.37 23.13
N LEU A 218 10.19 5.54 23.47
CA LEU A 218 9.09 6.15 22.72
C LEU A 218 9.55 6.56 21.33
N PHE A 219 10.75 7.17 21.21
CA PHE A 219 11.34 7.50 19.91
C PHE A 219 11.56 6.25 19.05
N TRP A 220 12.08 5.17 19.62
CA TRP A 220 12.24 3.90 18.92
C TRP A 220 10.90 3.34 18.42
N TYR A 221 9.85 3.38 19.24
CA TYR A 221 8.51 2.91 18.91
C TYR A 221 7.90 3.72 17.75
N CYS A 222 8.01 5.04 17.81
CA CYS A 222 7.54 5.94 16.76
C CYS A 222 8.34 5.80 15.46
N ASP A 223 9.67 5.61 15.58
CA ASP A 223 10.56 5.39 14.45
C ASP A 223 10.28 4.02 13.79
N TYR A 224 10.03 2.99 14.57
CA TYR A 224 9.61 1.69 14.05
C TYR A 224 8.34 1.83 13.20
N ALA A 225 7.32 2.51 13.71
CA ALA A 225 6.04 2.71 13.02
C ALA A 225 6.21 3.36 11.64
N THR A 226 7.06 4.36 11.51
CA THR A 226 7.30 5.04 10.23
C THR A 226 8.20 4.23 9.30
N ARG A 227 9.18 3.49 9.83
CA ARG A 227 10.03 2.62 9.01
C ARG A 227 9.27 1.43 8.46
N ASP A 228 8.40 0.83 9.26
CA ASP A 228 7.62 -0.34 8.89
C ASP A 228 6.63 -0.01 7.76
N ASP A 229 5.77 0.99 7.96
CA ASP A 229 4.72 1.29 6.98
C ASP A 229 5.23 2.12 5.77
N TYR A 230 6.25 2.99 5.96
CA TYR A 230 6.63 3.98 4.94
C TYR A 230 8.10 3.92 4.49
N GLY A 231 8.91 3.05 5.08
CA GLY A 231 10.33 2.93 4.76
C GLY A 231 11.18 4.14 5.15
N LEU A 232 10.69 5.04 6.00
CA LEU A 232 11.34 6.26 6.44
C LEU A 232 11.47 6.27 7.95
N ASN A 233 12.60 6.74 8.48
CA ASN A 233 12.72 6.97 9.92
C ASN A 233 11.88 8.17 10.37
N ALA A 234 11.67 8.33 11.69
CA ALA A 234 10.84 9.38 12.23
C ALA A 234 11.32 10.81 11.93
N ASP A 235 12.62 11.00 11.68
CA ASP A 235 13.17 12.30 11.30
C ASP A 235 12.99 12.64 9.81
N GLN A 236 12.62 11.65 8.99
CA GLN A 236 12.35 11.80 7.56
C GLN A 236 10.85 11.80 7.25
N ALA A 237 10.07 11.01 7.97
CA ALA A 237 8.63 10.95 7.82
C ALA A 237 7.96 12.17 8.44
N SER A 238 6.89 12.71 7.82
CA SER A 238 6.15 13.81 8.40
C SER A 238 5.37 13.41 9.67
N ALA A 239 5.08 14.39 10.53
CA ALA A 239 4.25 14.16 11.70
C ALA A 239 2.82 13.72 11.32
N TRP A 240 2.33 14.16 10.15
CA TRP A 240 1.05 13.72 9.62
C TRP A 240 1.03 12.21 9.41
N VAL A 241 2.05 11.68 8.74
CA VAL A 241 2.21 10.24 8.44
C VAL A 241 2.40 9.44 9.71
N GLY A 242 3.23 9.91 10.65
CA GLY A 242 3.43 9.24 11.94
C GLY A 242 2.14 9.14 12.74
N LEU A 243 1.37 10.22 12.85
CA LEU A 243 0.08 10.20 13.54
C LEU A 243 -0.98 9.39 12.80
N PHE A 244 -0.96 9.38 11.47
CA PHE A 244 -1.84 8.55 10.65
C PHE A 244 -1.66 7.06 10.98
N TYR A 245 -0.42 6.58 11.15
CA TYR A 245 -0.15 5.20 11.56
C TYR A 245 -0.92 4.82 12.83
N PHE A 246 -0.81 5.65 13.87
CA PHE A 246 -1.41 5.36 15.18
C PHE A 246 -2.93 5.59 15.23
N CYS A 247 -3.46 6.52 14.45
CA CYS A 247 -4.85 6.97 14.59
C CYS A 247 -5.82 6.35 13.58
N SER A 248 -5.35 6.02 12.37
CA SER A 248 -6.23 5.67 11.25
C SER A 248 -6.94 4.32 11.41
N ARG A 249 -6.41 3.45 12.29
CA ARG A 249 -6.92 2.10 12.57
C ARG A 249 -7.72 2.03 13.87
N VAL A 250 -7.87 3.15 14.60
CA VAL A 250 -8.61 3.21 15.88
C VAL A 250 -9.95 3.93 15.68
N ARG A 251 -11.05 3.24 15.98
CA ARG A 251 -12.39 3.79 15.75
C ARG A 251 -12.75 4.91 16.74
N LYS A 252 -12.45 4.71 18.03
CA LYS A 252 -12.63 5.66 19.11
C LYS A 252 -11.59 5.44 20.21
N SER A 253 -11.31 6.45 21.02
CA SER A 253 -10.39 6.32 22.16
C SER A 253 -10.84 5.23 23.15
N GLY A 254 -9.87 4.58 23.77
CA GLY A 254 -10.11 3.50 24.73
C GLY A 254 -10.59 2.18 24.10
N VAL A 255 -10.57 2.05 22.78
CA VAL A 255 -10.84 0.82 22.04
C VAL A 255 -9.57 0.41 21.30
N GLU A 256 -9.30 -0.87 21.28
CA GLU A 256 -8.19 -1.43 20.51
C GLU A 256 -8.29 -1.07 19.02
N SER A 257 -7.17 -1.14 18.32
CA SER A 257 -7.14 -1.00 16.87
C SER A 257 -8.01 -2.05 16.19
N GLN A 258 -8.43 -1.80 14.96
CA GLN A 258 -9.19 -2.79 14.19
C GLN A 258 -8.36 -4.07 14.03
N PRO A 259 -8.98 -5.24 14.26
CA PRO A 259 -8.30 -6.51 14.05
C PRO A 259 -7.89 -6.69 12.59
N PHE A 260 -6.92 -7.57 12.35
CA PHE A 260 -6.41 -7.84 11.01
C PHE A 260 -7.08 -9.07 10.39
N ILE A 261 -7.60 -8.88 9.17
CA ILE A 261 -7.95 -9.98 8.28
C ILE A 261 -6.65 -10.53 7.70
N THR A 262 -6.43 -11.83 7.82
CA THR A 262 -5.30 -12.53 7.23
C THR A 262 -5.74 -13.88 6.67
N CYS A 263 -5.00 -14.35 5.68
CA CYS A 263 -5.22 -15.64 5.03
C CYS A 263 -3.87 -16.35 4.88
N PRO A 264 -3.83 -17.67 4.73
CA PRO A 264 -2.56 -18.40 4.56
C PRO A 264 -1.69 -17.84 3.45
N GLU A 265 -2.29 -17.42 2.33
CA GLU A 265 -1.62 -16.80 1.18
C GLU A 265 -1.41 -15.29 1.35
N GLY A 266 -1.73 -14.73 2.53
CA GLY A 266 -1.74 -13.30 2.76
C GLY A 266 -2.68 -12.56 1.79
N ASN A 267 -2.26 -11.41 1.29
CA ASN A 267 -3.06 -10.60 0.36
C ASN A 267 -3.12 -11.19 -1.06
N GLY A 268 -2.43 -12.30 -1.35
CA GLY A 268 -2.58 -13.05 -2.61
C GLY A 268 -4.01 -13.51 -2.86
N GLN A 269 -4.80 -13.74 -1.82
CA GLN A 269 -6.23 -14.07 -1.95
C GLN A 269 -7.02 -12.96 -2.66
N PHE A 270 -6.72 -11.69 -2.41
CA PHE A 270 -7.33 -10.56 -3.11
C PHE A 270 -6.91 -10.53 -4.59
N VAL A 271 -5.63 -10.83 -4.85
CA VAL A 271 -5.10 -10.93 -6.21
C VAL A 271 -5.84 -11.99 -7.01
N HIS A 272 -6.01 -13.18 -6.45
CA HIS A 272 -6.74 -14.28 -7.08
C HIS A 272 -8.20 -13.91 -7.35
N HIS A 273 -8.88 -13.32 -6.35
CA HIS A 273 -10.27 -12.88 -6.52
C HIS A 273 -10.43 -11.88 -7.67
N PHE A 274 -9.59 -10.86 -7.73
CA PHE A 274 -9.65 -9.88 -8.81
C PHE A 274 -9.32 -10.50 -10.17
N LEU A 275 -8.26 -11.31 -10.24
CA LEU A 275 -7.83 -11.94 -11.47
C LEU A 275 -8.91 -12.81 -12.09
N ASP A 276 -9.63 -13.57 -11.27
CA ASP A 276 -10.76 -14.39 -11.74
C ASP A 276 -11.84 -13.57 -12.46
N LYS A 277 -12.05 -12.32 -12.04
CA LYS A 277 -13.06 -11.43 -12.65
C LYS A 277 -12.57 -10.75 -13.93
N VAL A 278 -11.25 -10.53 -14.06
CA VAL A 278 -10.69 -9.67 -15.12
C VAL A 278 -9.71 -10.39 -16.04
N LYS A 279 -9.47 -11.68 -15.88
CA LYS A 279 -8.41 -12.44 -16.57
C LYS A 279 -8.37 -12.25 -18.07
N ASP A 280 -9.54 -12.10 -18.73
CA ASP A 280 -9.62 -11.92 -20.18
C ASP A 280 -9.09 -10.56 -20.67
N ASN A 281 -8.94 -9.61 -19.76
CA ASN A 281 -8.41 -8.27 -20.05
C ASN A 281 -6.95 -8.11 -19.62
N VAL A 282 -6.35 -9.12 -18.96
CA VAL A 282 -4.99 -9.06 -18.43
C VAL A 282 -4.00 -9.61 -19.46
N ARG A 283 -2.94 -8.85 -19.72
CA ARG A 283 -1.80 -9.26 -20.52
C ARG A 283 -0.54 -9.19 -19.66
N ARG A 284 0.03 -10.35 -19.39
CA ARG A 284 1.26 -10.53 -18.62
C ARG A 284 2.46 -10.47 -19.53
N SER A 285 3.64 -10.25 -18.98
CA SER A 285 4.90 -10.08 -19.73
C SER A 285 4.86 -8.96 -20.76
N HIS A 286 4.03 -7.93 -20.52
CA HIS A 286 3.91 -6.73 -21.33
C HIS A 286 4.53 -5.55 -20.60
N ILE A 287 5.75 -5.18 -21.02
CA ILE A 287 6.52 -4.11 -20.39
C ILE A 287 6.10 -2.80 -21.04
N VAL A 288 5.33 -1.97 -20.35
CA VAL A 288 5.00 -0.63 -20.85
C VAL A 288 6.25 0.24 -20.78
N VAL A 289 6.72 0.68 -21.94
CA VAL A 289 7.94 1.47 -22.10
C VAL A 289 7.66 2.93 -22.42
N SER A 290 6.47 3.27 -22.90
CA SER A 290 6.11 4.65 -23.20
C SER A 290 4.60 4.89 -23.06
N VAL A 291 4.24 6.00 -22.45
CA VAL A 291 2.89 6.55 -22.37
C VAL A 291 2.94 7.97 -22.89
N VAL A 292 2.24 8.23 -23.97
CA VAL A 292 2.28 9.51 -24.68
C VAL A 292 0.88 10.13 -24.70
N PRO A 293 0.62 11.18 -23.91
CA PRO A 293 -0.60 11.97 -24.08
C PRO A 293 -0.67 12.56 -25.48
N THR A 294 -1.84 12.50 -26.10
CA THR A 294 -2.12 13.05 -27.44
C THR A 294 -3.37 13.93 -27.37
N GLU A 295 -3.64 14.69 -28.44
CA GLU A 295 -4.87 15.49 -28.52
C GLU A 295 -6.17 14.67 -28.45
N LYS A 296 -6.12 13.39 -28.83
CA LYS A 296 -7.28 12.50 -28.92
C LYS A 296 -7.35 11.43 -27.82
N GLY A 297 -6.33 11.35 -26.96
CA GLY A 297 -6.26 10.32 -25.94
C GLY A 297 -4.82 10.05 -25.50
N VAL A 298 -4.45 8.79 -25.41
CA VAL A 298 -3.13 8.35 -24.92
C VAL A 298 -2.64 7.18 -25.75
N ASP A 299 -1.41 7.28 -26.24
CA ASP A 299 -0.71 6.18 -26.89
C ASP A 299 0.15 5.44 -25.85
N VAL A 300 -0.06 4.14 -25.72
CA VAL A 300 0.69 3.27 -24.82
C VAL A 300 1.51 2.28 -25.64
N ILE A 301 2.81 2.27 -25.45
CA ILE A 301 3.74 1.37 -26.15
C ILE A 301 4.31 0.37 -25.16
N CYS A 302 4.27 -0.91 -25.53
CA CYS A 302 4.82 -1.98 -24.70
C CYS A 302 5.64 -2.99 -25.52
N LEU A 303 6.49 -3.72 -24.80
CA LEU A 303 7.22 -4.89 -25.31
C LEU A 303 6.51 -6.15 -24.84
N ASP A 304 6.31 -7.10 -25.77
CA ASP A 304 5.71 -8.42 -25.56
C ASP A 304 6.72 -9.47 -26.06
N GLY A 305 7.49 -10.05 -25.15
CA GLY A 305 8.49 -11.07 -25.49
C GLY A 305 9.57 -10.63 -26.50
N GLY A 306 9.77 -9.32 -26.67
CA GLY A 306 10.68 -8.73 -27.66
C GLY A 306 9.98 -8.08 -28.84
N ASP A 307 8.72 -8.37 -29.10
CA ASP A 307 7.87 -7.67 -30.06
C ASP A 307 7.41 -6.33 -29.50
N ILE A 308 7.23 -5.33 -30.37
CA ILE A 308 6.70 -4.02 -30.00
C ILE A 308 5.22 -3.98 -30.36
N ARG A 309 4.39 -3.52 -29.40
CA ARG A 309 2.95 -3.31 -29.58
C ARG A 309 2.54 -1.94 -29.09
N GLY A 310 1.49 -1.40 -29.68
CA GLY A 310 0.89 -0.12 -29.30
C GLY A 310 -0.60 -0.23 -29.01
N PHE A 311 -1.07 0.64 -28.13
CA PHE A 311 -2.48 0.82 -27.81
C PHE A 311 -2.85 2.29 -27.95
N HIS A 312 -3.85 2.57 -28.80
CA HIS A 312 -4.53 3.86 -28.82
C HIS A 312 -5.65 3.81 -27.78
N CYS A 313 -5.59 4.64 -26.74
CA CYS A 313 -6.54 4.67 -25.66
C CYS A 313 -7.17 6.04 -25.48
N GLU A 314 -8.44 6.09 -25.00
CA GLU A 314 -9.05 7.34 -24.57
C GLU A 314 -8.44 7.81 -23.24
N LYS A 315 -8.15 6.87 -22.34
CA LYS A 315 -7.60 7.13 -21.00
C LYS A 315 -6.62 6.04 -20.57
N THR A 316 -5.75 6.40 -19.63
CA THR A 316 -4.81 5.48 -19.00
C THR A 316 -4.89 5.60 -17.49
N ILE A 317 -4.87 4.46 -16.80
CA ILE A 317 -4.70 4.38 -15.35
C ILE A 317 -3.27 3.89 -15.10
N TYR A 318 -2.42 4.76 -14.54
CA TYR A 318 -1.07 4.39 -14.17
C TYR A 318 -1.07 3.82 -12.75
N ALA A 319 -0.99 2.51 -12.63
CA ALA A 319 -1.03 1.74 -11.39
C ALA A 319 0.31 1.08 -11.04
N SER A 320 1.39 1.54 -11.69
CA SER A 320 2.77 1.15 -11.36
C SER A 320 3.36 2.11 -10.32
N PRO A 321 4.48 1.74 -9.67
CA PRO A 321 5.12 2.61 -8.69
C PRO A 321 5.44 3.98 -9.25
N MET A 322 5.11 5.05 -8.51
CA MET A 322 5.22 6.44 -8.98
C MET A 322 6.65 6.83 -9.41
N PHE A 323 7.68 6.26 -8.77
CA PHE A 323 9.06 6.53 -9.15
C PHE A 323 9.42 6.03 -10.56
N THR A 324 8.59 5.20 -11.20
CA THR A 324 8.78 4.75 -12.59
C THR A 324 8.13 5.69 -13.59
N ALA A 325 7.15 6.50 -13.19
CA ALA A 325 6.42 7.41 -14.06
C ALA A 325 7.31 8.38 -14.86
N PRO A 326 8.38 8.98 -14.26
CA PRO A 326 9.28 9.87 -15.00
C PRO A 326 10.03 9.24 -16.16
N TYR A 327 10.08 7.92 -16.23
CA TYR A 327 10.75 7.17 -17.30
C TYR A 327 9.77 6.68 -18.36
N VAL A 328 8.48 6.58 -18.01
CA VAL A 328 7.45 5.97 -18.86
C VAL A 328 6.52 7.01 -19.45
N ILE A 329 6.12 8.02 -18.67
CA ILE A 329 5.13 9.01 -19.09
C ILE A 329 5.86 10.22 -19.68
N ARG A 330 5.62 10.52 -20.97
CA ARG A 330 6.19 11.69 -21.63
C ARG A 330 5.67 12.97 -21.00
N GLY A 331 6.57 13.92 -20.73
CA GLY A 331 6.25 15.20 -20.10
C GLY A 331 6.05 15.14 -18.59
N PHE A 332 6.04 13.96 -17.97
CA PHE A 332 5.74 13.82 -16.54
C PHE A 332 6.63 14.70 -15.65
N ARG A 333 7.93 14.81 -15.95
CA ARG A 333 8.88 15.60 -15.15
C ARG A 333 8.62 17.11 -15.23
N ASP A 334 8.12 17.56 -16.36
CA ASP A 334 7.98 18.98 -16.66
C ASP A 334 6.58 19.51 -16.33
N GLU A 335 5.58 18.64 -16.32
CA GLU A 335 4.16 19.01 -16.24
C GLU A 335 3.51 18.62 -14.89
N THR A 336 4.22 17.91 -14.00
CA THR A 336 3.67 17.52 -12.70
C THR A 336 3.73 18.68 -11.70
N PRO A 337 2.71 18.85 -10.83
CA PRO A 337 2.68 19.91 -9.82
C PRO A 337 3.65 19.65 -8.63
N PHE A 338 4.39 18.55 -8.65
CA PHE A 338 5.34 18.15 -7.62
C PHE A 338 6.65 17.68 -8.25
N ALA A 339 7.74 17.73 -7.49
CA ALA A 339 9.03 17.26 -7.96
C ALA A 339 9.04 15.73 -8.06
N ALA A 340 9.07 15.18 -9.28
CA ALA A 340 9.07 13.74 -9.51
C ALA A 340 10.26 13.01 -8.85
N ALA A 341 11.38 13.73 -8.60
CA ALA A 341 12.55 13.20 -7.93
C ALA A 341 12.36 12.98 -6.41
N GLU A 342 11.31 13.55 -5.82
CA GLU A 342 10.97 13.34 -4.41
C GLU A 342 10.34 11.97 -4.15
N PHE A 343 9.82 11.31 -5.19
CA PHE A 343 9.33 9.94 -5.07
C PHE A 343 10.50 8.96 -5.04
N GLN A 344 10.77 8.44 -3.86
CA GLN A 344 11.81 7.46 -3.60
C GLN A 344 11.19 6.12 -3.22
N HIS A 345 12.01 5.10 -3.11
CA HIS A 345 11.64 3.76 -2.68
C HIS A 345 12.75 3.16 -1.84
N ASN A 346 12.38 2.31 -0.90
CA ASN A 346 13.30 1.53 -0.09
C ASN A 346 13.14 0.04 -0.40
N ALA A 347 14.23 -0.71 -0.24
CA ALA A 347 14.18 -2.16 -0.37
C ALA A 347 13.67 -2.78 0.93
N TRP A 348 12.75 -3.71 0.79
CA TRP A 348 12.28 -4.57 1.88
C TRP A 348 12.82 -5.98 1.68
N PHE A 349 13.23 -6.59 2.78
CA PHE A 349 13.57 -8.00 2.86
C PHE A 349 12.55 -8.68 3.77
N VAL A 350 11.87 -9.69 3.26
CA VAL A 350 10.84 -10.48 3.97
C VAL A 350 11.25 -11.93 4.01
#